data_66234b153593d8fa4cb190595e74b55e
#
_entry.id   66234b153593d8fa4cb190595e74b55e
#
_cell.length_a   1.000
_cell.length_b   1.000
_cell.length_c   1.000
_cell.angle_alpha   90.00
_cell.angle_beta   90.00
_cell.angle_gamma   90.00
#
_symmetry.space_group_name_H-M   'P 1'
#
loop_
_entity.id
_entity.type
_entity.pdbx_description
1 polymer ?
#
loop_
_entity_poly.entity_id
_entity_poly.type
_entity_poly.pdbx_seq_one_letter_code
_entity_poly.pdbx_strand_id
1 'polypeptide(L)'
;MEKFIYFARIAKAEGVEVVPSLMYTSSPAHTNEYWAQKTRLLMEAGEYIDRIMIEDASGVITPEGTREMVSTVKKNCEGLPLEFHAHCNSGLAPICYLEAIKAGVTTLHTAVAPLANGTSHPAIENVLKNVRRLGFRANIDEEALRAVSSHFRKVAQEEELPMGAPMEYDLFHFEHQVPGGMMTNLTRQLGEVGMEDRLEEFLEEIVLVRKEFGYPVMATPYSQIVGAQAIENVVSGERYGRVTDEAVKYVLGYYGEPAAPIDREVMDRIMSLPRTEEFKDWTPKGYEKPVEELRREMGPELSDDDLLLKILIPGKPVKPSGKRKKSKPAASPAPAGTRGSAGPPSDFPTEFEVDVDGDLFNVKISPVWDGAPGAEKTSGEGGPEAAKGPEEVPPGALLCGMAGLVLSIEVEVGAQINKGDLVAVIEAMKMRRQVNAPHSGVVKEIRAVEGEIVDHEDILMVVE
;
A
#
# COMPACT_ATOMS: atom_id res chain seq x y z
N MET A 1 -16.80 -6.92 18.09
CA MET A 1 -16.06 -6.55 19.31
C MET A 1 -15.36 -7.76 19.95
N GLU A 2 -16.00 -8.94 20.14
CA GLU A 2 -15.42 -10.12 20.79
C GLU A 2 -14.05 -10.55 20.22
N LYS A 3 -13.90 -10.62 18.88
CA LYS A 3 -12.62 -10.96 18.25
C LYS A 3 -11.54 -9.93 18.58
N PHE A 4 -11.89 -8.64 18.60
CA PHE A 4 -10.93 -7.59 18.96
C PHE A 4 -10.46 -7.76 20.40
N ILE A 5 -11.38 -7.94 21.35
CA ILE A 5 -11.06 -8.16 22.77
C ILE A 5 -10.16 -9.39 22.94
N TYR A 6 -10.45 -10.48 22.21
CA TYR A 6 -9.63 -11.69 22.26
C TYR A 6 -8.17 -11.44 21.86
N PHE A 7 -7.94 -10.77 20.72
CA PHE A 7 -6.59 -10.46 20.27
C PHE A 7 -5.90 -9.39 21.11
N ALA A 8 -6.63 -8.36 21.55
CA ALA A 8 -6.11 -7.32 22.43
C ALA A 8 -5.58 -7.90 23.75
N ARG A 9 -6.33 -8.83 24.34
CA ARG A 9 -5.90 -9.55 25.55
C ARG A 9 -4.62 -10.36 25.34
N ILE A 10 -4.47 -11.05 24.21
CA ILE A 10 -3.24 -11.80 23.87
C ILE A 10 -2.08 -10.83 23.73
N ALA A 11 -2.25 -9.76 22.96
CA ALA A 11 -1.21 -8.74 22.75
C ALA A 11 -0.72 -8.14 24.07
N LYS A 12 -1.65 -7.80 24.97
CA LYS A 12 -1.32 -7.30 26.31
C LYS A 12 -0.57 -8.34 27.16
N ALA A 13 -0.94 -9.61 27.09
CA ALA A 13 -0.25 -10.67 27.82
C ALA A 13 1.21 -10.84 27.35
N GLU A 14 1.48 -10.58 26.06
CA GLU A 14 2.81 -10.59 25.46
C GLU A 14 3.58 -9.24 25.63
N GLY A 15 3.00 -8.28 26.35
CA GLY A 15 3.62 -6.98 26.61
C GLY A 15 3.57 -6.01 25.40
N VAL A 16 2.71 -6.25 24.43
CA VAL A 16 2.53 -5.40 23.26
C VAL A 16 1.48 -4.34 23.55
N GLU A 17 1.73 -3.10 23.13
CA GLU A 17 0.75 -2.02 23.19
C GLU A 17 -0.34 -2.20 22.15
N VAL A 18 -1.58 -1.94 22.53
CA VAL A 18 -2.77 -2.08 21.67
C VAL A 18 -3.31 -0.70 21.34
N VAL A 19 -3.28 -0.36 20.05
CA VAL A 19 -3.69 0.93 19.52
C VAL A 19 -4.71 0.72 18.40
N PRO A 20 -6.02 0.64 18.71
CA PRO A 20 -7.04 0.55 17.68
C PRO A 20 -7.13 1.85 16.88
N SER A 21 -7.47 1.73 15.60
CA SER A 21 -7.68 2.86 14.71
C SER A 21 -9.16 3.17 14.49
N LEU A 22 -9.52 4.45 14.59
CA LEU A 22 -10.74 5.02 14.03
C LEU A 22 -10.41 5.56 12.63
N MET A 23 -10.73 4.78 11.62
CA MET A 23 -10.43 5.11 10.21
C MET A 23 -11.39 6.18 9.71
N TYR A 24 -10.88 7.41 9.60
CA TYR A 24 -11.67 8.55 9.16
C TYR A 24 -12.05 8.46 7.68
N THR A 25 -13.25 8.85 7.38
CA THR A 25 -13.76 9.08 6.03
C THR A 25 -14.87 10.13 6.09
N SER A 26 -15.15 10.79 5.00
CA SER A 26 -16.19 11.81 4.90
C SER A 26 -17.39 11.30 4.10
N SER A 27 -18.58 11.38 4.66
CA SER A 27 -19.86 11.11 3.99
C SER A 27 -21.03 11.63 4.84
N PRO A 28 -22.27 11.68 4.29
CA PRO A 28 -23.44 12.02 5.07
C PRO A 28 -23.71 11.09 6.26
N ALA A 29 -23.19 9.86 6.24
CA ALA A 29 -23.35 8.87 7.30
C ALA A 29 -22.31 9.01 8.43
N HIS A 30 -21.13 9.55 8.13
CA HIS A 30 -20.01 9.66 9.07
C HIS A 30 -20.06 10.96 9.86
N THR A 31 -21.07 11.08 10.72
CA THR A 31 -21.30 12.25 11.57
C THR A 31 -20.46 12.20 12.86
N ASN A 32 -20.38 13.30 13.59
CA ASN A 32 -19.76 13.34 14.91
C ASN A 32 -20.39 12.33 15.88
N GLU A 33 -21.71 12.08 15.79
CA GLU A 33 -22.36 11.05 16.61
C GLU A 33 -21.95 9.65 16.20
N TYR A 34 -21.79 9.38 14.91
CA TYR A 34 -21.22 8.10 14.43
C TYR A 34 -19.84 7.83 15.07
N TRP A 35 -18.94 8.81 15.05
CA TRP A 35 -17.62 8.68 15.65
C TRP A 35 -17.66 8.54 17.16
N ALA A 36 -18.58 9.26 17.83
CA ALA A 36 -18.80 9.12 19.26
C ALA A 36 -19.25 7.69 19.62
N GLN A 37 -20.18 7.12 18.86
CA GLN A 37 -20.65 5.74 19.06
C GLN A 37 -19.53 4.73 18.83
N LYS A 38 -18.74 4.87 17.74
CA LYS A 38 -17.59 3.97 17.47
C LYS A 38 -16.54 4.06 18.57
N THR A 39 -16.28 5.25 19.10
CA THR A 39 -15.36 5.43 20.24
C THR A 39 -15.88 4.72 21.49
N ARG A 40 -17.16 4.91 21.86
CA ARG A 40 -17.78 4.21 23.00
C ARG A 40 -17.74 2.69 22.84
N LEU A 41 -17.95 2.19 21.61
CA LEU A 41 -17.85 0.77 21.32
C LEU A 41 -16.42 0.23 21.55
N LEU A 42 -15.39 0.99 21.18
CA LEU A 42 -14.01 0.62 21.49
C LEU A 42 -13.76 0.57 23.01
N MET A 43 -14.41 1.43 23.79
CA MET A 43 -14.23 1.47 25.24
C MET A 43 -14.80 0.24 25.97
N GLU A 44 -15.60 -0.60 25.30
CA GLU A 44 -15.95 -1.93 25.84
C GLU A 44 -14.70 -2.84 26.03
N ALA A 45 -13.62 -2.54 25.31
CA ALA A 45 -12.31 -3.18 25.45
C ALA A 45 -11.27 -2.26 26.12
N GLY A 46 -11.69 -1.17 26.77
CA GLY A 46 -10.82 -0.10 27.24
C GLY A 46 -9.67 -0.55 28.13
N GLU A 47 -9.87 -1.60 28.95
CA GLU A 47 -8.82 -2.20 29.80
C GLU A 47 -7.61 -2.76 29.04
N TYR A 48 -7.79 -3.08 27.75
CA TYR A 48 -6.74 -3.63 26.87
C TYR A 48 -6.17 -2.61 25.90
N ILE A 49 -6.70 -1.38 25.87
CA ILE A 49 -6.30 -0.32 24.92
C ILE A 49 -5.33 0.65 25.60
N ASP A 50 -4.20 0.91 24.96
CA ASP A 50 -3.20 1.88 25.45
C ASP A 50 -3.43 3.29 24.90
N ARG A 51 -3.83 3.38 23.64
CA ARG A 51 -4.08 4.64 22.92
C ARG A 51 -5.13 4.40 21.83
N ILE A 52 -5.73 5.47 21.31
CA ILE A 52 -6.61 5.40 20.14
C ILE A 52 -5.99 6.22 19.01
N MET A 53 -5.86 5.64 17.85
CA MET A 53 -5.41 6.31 16.62
C MET A 53 -6.60 6.86 15.83
N ILE A 54 -6.53 8.14 15.44
CA ILE A 54 -7.39 8.71 14.40
C ILE A 54 -6.59 8.62 13.10
N GLU A 55 -7.10 7.86 12.14
CA GLU A 55 -6.40 7.53 10.90
C GLU A 55 -7.18 8.03 9.69
N ASP A 56 -6.55 8.85 8.86
CA ASP A 56 -7.06 9.33 7.59
C ASP A 56 -6.19 8.82 6.44
N ALA A 57 -6.44 7.59 6.02
CA ALA A 57 -5.71 6.93 4.93
C ALA A 57 -5.95 7.59 3.56
N SER A 58 -7.08 8.25 3.40
CA SER A 58 -7.45 8.95 2.16
C SER A 58 -6.96 10.40 2.10
N GLY A 59 -6.53 10.97 3.23
CA GLY A 59 -6.08 12.36 3.31
C GLY A 59 -7.21 13.38 3.10
N VAL A 60 -8.43 13.07 3.54
CA VAL A 60 -9.61 13.89 3.33
C VAL A 60 -10.10 14.64 4.58
N ILE A 61 -9.42 14.47 5.70
CA ILE A 61 -9.75 15.25 6.89
C ILE A 61 -9.33 16.71 6.71
N THR A 62 -10.26 17.63 7.00
CA THR A 62 -9.98 19.07 6.98
C THR A 62 -9.45 19.54 8.32
N PRO A 63 -8.83 20.73 8.41
CA PRO A 63 -8.42 21.31 9.70
C PRO A 63 -9.57 21.44 10.70
N GLU A 64 -10.76 21.83 10.22
CA GLU A 64 -11.96 21.91 11.05
C GLU A 64 -12.44 20.53 11.47
N GLY A 65 -12.56 19.59 10.51
CA GLY A 65 -12.90 18.20 10.78
C GLY A 65 -11.94 17.54 11.77
N THR A 66 -10.64 17.91 11.73
CA THR A 66 -9.66 17.43 12.72
C THR A 66 -9.99 17.89 14.13
N ARG A 67 -10.32 19.17 14.32
CA ARG A 67 -10.72 19.69 15.64
C ARG A 67 -11.97 18.99 16.17
N GLU A 68 -12.97 18.83 15.30
CA GLU A 68 -14.23 18.16 15.65
C GLU A 68 -14.02 16.69 15.99
N MET A 69 -13.30 15.95 15.14
CA MET A 69 -13.02 14.53 15.34
C MET A 69 -12.23 14.28 16.63
N VAL A 70 -11.12 15.01 16.85
CA VAL A 70 -10.33 14.90 18.08
C VAL A 70 -11.16 15.24 19.30
N SER A 71 -11.97 16.33 19.25
CA SER A 71 -12.86 16.70 20.37
C SER A 71 -13.90 15.61 20.66
N THR A 72 -14.48 15.03 19.61
CA THR A 72 -15.48 13.96 19.72
C THR A 72 -14.88 12.70 20.36
N VAL A 73 -13.73 12.25 19.87
CA VAL A 73 -13.04 11.08 20.43
C VAL A 73 -12.61 11.32 21.87
N LYS A 74 -12.00 12.47 22.18
CA LYS A 74 -11.59 12.82 23.56
C LYS A 74 -12.73 12.80 24.57
N LYS A 75 -13.93 13.20 24.19
CA LYS A 75 -15.10 13.17 25.07
C LYS A 75 -15.60 11.77 25.37
N ASN A 76 -15.24 10.78 24.55
CA ASN A 76 -15.77 9.42 24.61
C ASN A 76 -14.71 8.34 24.87
N CYS A 77 -13.42 8.69 24.98
CA CYS A 77 -12.30 7.73 25.11
C CYS A 77 -11.78 7.57 26.54
N GLU A 78 -12.53 8.03 27.56
CA GLU A 78 -12.20 7.86 28.99
C GLU A 78 -10.77 8.30 29.37
N GLY A 79 -10.24 9.29 28.64
CA GLY A 79 -8.92 9.87 28.91
C GLY A 79 -7.73 9.17 28.28
N LEU A 80 -7.95 8.15 27.43
CA LEU A 80 -6.87 7.52 26.69
C LEU A 80 -6.13 8.52 25.80
N PRO A 81 -4.79 8.42 25.68
CA PRO A 81 -4.01 9.22 24.76
C PRO A 81 -4.43 9.00 23.31
N LEU A 82 -4.32 10.05 22.50
CA LEU A 82 -4.67 9.98 21.08
C LEU A 82 -3.42 10.05 20.20
N GLU A 83 -3.45 9.27 19.12
CA GLU A 83 -2.51 9.33 18.01
C GLU A 83 -3.22 9.86 16.76
N PHE A 84 -2.47 10.53 15.90
CA PHE A 84 -3.00 11.08 14.65
C PHE A 84 -2.13 10.68 13.46
N HIS A 85 -2.78 10.17 12.44
CA HIS A 85 -2.21 9.64 11.24
C HIS A 85 -3.04 10.15 10.05
N ALA A 86 -2.45 10.94 9.18
CA ALA A 86 -3.14 11.40 7.97
C ALA A 86 -2.17 11.49 6.79
N HIS A 87 -2.68 11.07 5.63
CA HIS A 87 -1.95 11.16 4.37
C HIS A 87 -2.08 12.55 3.74
N CYS A 88 -1.11 12.93 2.89
CA CYS A 88 -1.04 14.26 2.29
C CYS A 88 -1.77 14.34 0.93
N ASN A 89 -2.64 13.41 0.60
CA ASN A 89 -3.25 13.29 -0.73
C ASN A 89 -4.02 14.56 -1.17
N SER A 90 -4.62 15.29 -0.25
CA SER A 90 -5.30 16.57 -0.51
C SER A 90 -4.46 17.82 -0.19
N GLY A 91 -3.21 17.64 0.25
CA GLY A 91 -2.36 18.75 0.67
C GLY A 91 -2.66 19.32 2.07
N LEU A 92 -3.76 18.93 2.74
CA LEU A 92 -4.20 19.52 4.01
C LEU A 92 -3.56 18.90 5.25
N ALA A 93 -3.07 17.67 5.19
CA ALA A 93 -2.56 16.95 6.35
C ALA A 93 -1.54 17.75 7.20
N PRO A 94 -0.57 18.52 6.63
CA PRO A 94 0.36 19.30 7.44
C PRO A 94 -0.34 20.30 8.38
N ILE A 95 -1.47 20.88 7.97
CA ILE A 95 -2.25 21.81 8.77
C ILE A 95 -3.11 21.05 9.77
N CYS A 96 -3.69 19.92 9.35
CA CYS A 96 -4.47 19.03 10.23
C CYS A 96 -3.65 18.55 11.44
N TYR A 97 -2.37 18.24 11.23
CA TYR A 97 -1.46 17.87 12.31
C TYR A 97 -1.31 18.97 13.38
N LEU A 98 -1.25 20.23 12.95
CA LEU A 98 -1.19 21.36 13.88
C LEU A 98 -2.49 21.51 14.68
N GLU A 99 -3.62 21.31 14.03
CA GLU A 99 -4.92 21.35 14.71
C GLU A 99 -5.09 20.17 15.67
N ALA A 100 -4.62 18.97 15.28
CA ALA A 100 -4.63 17.79 16.15
C ALA A 100 -3.85 18.03 17.45
N ILE A 101 -2.63 18.59 17.36
CA ILE A 101 -1.82 18.94 18.53
C ILE A 101 -2.53 19.97 19.42
N LYS A 102 -3.05 21.04 18.83
CA LYS A 102 -3.80 22.07 19.59
C LYS A 102 -5.01 21.48 20.29
N ALA A 103 -5.66 20.49 19.68
CA ALA A 103 -6.78 19.76 20.28
C ALA A 103 -6.35 18.74 21.35
N GLY A 104 -5.04 18.50 21.50
CA GLY A 104 -4.45 17.67 22.56
C GLY A 104 -4.09 16.24 22.16
N VAL A 105 -3.85 15.99 20.89
CA VAL A 105 -3.18 14.76 20.41
C VAL A 105 -1.71 14.82 20.86
N THR A 106 -1.18 13.67 21.29
CA THR A 106 0.17 13.58 21.87
C THR A 106 1.15 12.84 20.97
N THR A 107 0.66 12.05 20.03
CA THR A 107 1.50 11.25 19.11
C THR A 107 1.10 11.52 17.67
N LEU A 108 2.08 11.82 16.82
CA LEU A 108 1.89 12.05 15.39
C LEU A 108 2.68 11.06 14.55
N HIS A 109 2.05 10.49 13.55
CA HIS A 109 2.70 9.63 12.57
C HIS A 109 3.23 10.48 11.42
N THR A 110 4.52 10.41 11.17
CA THR A 110 5.19 11.25 10.15
C THR A 110 6.15 10.41 9.32
N ALA A 111 6.61 10.96 8.21
CA ALA A 111 7.65 10.35 7.37
C ALA A 111 8.88 11.25 7.29
N VAL A 112 10.06 10.69 7.01
CA VAL A 112 11.25 11.48 6.70
C VAL A 112 11.12 12.18 5.35
N ALA A 113 11.70 13.38 5.21
CA ALA A 113 11.46 14.28 4.08
C ALA A 113 11.50 13.62 2.67
N PRO A 114 12.44 12.73 2.33
CA PRO A 114 12.45 12.08 1.01
C PRO A 114 11.25 11.18 0.74
N LEU A 115 10.63 10.63 1.78
CA LEU A 115 9.49 9.71 1.71
C LEU A 115 8.17 10.36 2.14
N ALA A 116 8.19 11.67 2.42
CA ALA A 116 7.05 12.41 2.95
C ALA A 116 6.24 13.10 1.85
N ASN A 117 5.04 13.53 2.21
CA ASN A 117 4.08 14.22 1.33
C ASN A 117 3.50 13.32 0.22
N GLY A 118 2.81 13.91 -0.73
CA GLY A 118 2.11 13.15 -1.77
C GLY A 118 1.15 12.13 -1.17
N THR A 119 1.36 10.87 -1.49
CA THR A 119 0.58 9.73 -0.96
C THR A 119 1.06 9.24 0.41
N SER A 120 2.01 9.92 1.04
CA SER A 120 2.56 9.62 2.36
C SER A 120 2.14 10.68 3.40
N HIS A 121 2.81 10.69 4.55
CA HIS A 121 2.54 11.59 5.66
C HIS A 121 3.35 12.89 5.56
N PRO A 122 3.00 13.92 6.37
CA PRO A 122 3.83 15.12 6.46
C PRO A 122 5.26 14.83 6.88
N ALA A 123 6.20 15.61 6.34
CA ALA A 123 7.60 15.50 6.71
C ALA A 123 7.84 15.84 8.18
N ILE A 124 8.47 14.92 8.92
CA ILE A 124 8.79 15.11 10.35
C ILE A 124 9.59 16.38 10.58
N GLU A 125 10.52 16.74 9.68
CA GLU A 125 11.36 17.91 9.80
C GLU A 125 10.52 19.20 9.81
N ASN A 126 9.44 19.24 9.02
CA ASN A 126 8.53 20.38 8.96
C ASN A 126 7.56 20.37 10.16
N VAL A 127 7.00 19.22 10.50
CA VAL A 127 6.11 19.05 11.64
C VAL A 127 6.82 19.47 12.91
N LEU A 128 8.05 18.99 13.15
CA LEU A 128 8.84 19.30 14.34
C LEU A 128 9.09 20.81 14.52
N LYS A 129 9.45 21.50 13.42
CA LYS A 129 9.62 22.97 13.46
C LYS A 129 8.35 23.70 13.85
N ASN A 130 7.22 23.27 13.31
CA ASN A 130 5.92 23.90 13.59
C ASN A 130 5.43 23.58 15.01
N VAL A 131 5.59 22.35 15.48
CA VAL A 131 5.30 21.91 16.86
C VAL A 131 6.01 22.81 17.88
N ARG A 132 7.32 23.05 17.65
CA ARG A 132 8.12 23.94 18.50
C ARG A 132 7.67 25.39 18.46
N ARG A 133 7.28 25.91 17.28
CA ARG A 133 6.70 27.27 17.15
C ARG A 133 5.39 27.43 17.91
N LEU A 134 4.64 26.37 18.05
CA LEU A 134 3.41 26.34 18.87
C LEU A 134 3.70 26.18 20.38
N GLY A 135 4.96 26.11 20.79
CA GLY A 135 5.37 26.01 22.20
C GLY A 135 5.40 24.57 22.75
N PHE A 136 5.16 23.56 21.92
CA PHE A 136 5.25 22.16 22.33
C PHE A 136 6.70 21.63 22.26
N ARG A 137 6.96 20.56 22.98
CA ARG A 137 8.25 19.87 22.97
C ARG A 137 8.12 18.51 22.30
N ALA A 138 9.10 18.15 21.50
CA ALA A 138 9.26 16.81 20.96
C ALA A 138 10.69 16.36 21.21
N ASN A 139 10.83 15.14 21.75
CA ASN A 139 12.14 14.55 22.06
C ASN A 139 12.63 13.76 20.86
N ILE A 140 13.16 14.45 19.86
CA ILE A 140 13.70 13.87 18.62
C ILE A 140 15.17 14.26 18.50
N ASP A 141 16.02 13.26 18.26
CA ASP A 141 17.40 13.47 17.88
C ASP A 141 17.48 13.94 16.44
N GLU A 142 17.75 15.23 16.25
CA GLU A 142 17.78 15.84 14.91
C GLU A 142 19.02 15.43 14.09
N GLU A 143 20.11 15.00 14.73
CA GLU A 143 21.29 14.51 14.02
C GLU A 143 20.98 13.13 13.42
N ALA A 144 20.42 12.24 14.22
CA ALA A 144 19.93 10.94 13.75
C ALA A 144 18.88 11.10 12.65
N LEU A 145 17.93 12.04 12.82
CA LEU A 145 16.92 12.33 11.80
C LEU A 145 17.54 12.78 10.48
N ARG A 146 18.53 13.67 10.51
CA ARG A 146 19.25 14.09 9.30
C ARG A 146 19.98 12.94 8.63
N ALA A 147 20.61 12.05 9.41
CA ALA A 147 21.29 10.87 8.88
C ALA A 147 20.29 9.93 8.16
N VAL A 148 19.13 9.67 8.76
CA VAL A 148 18.07 8.84 8.15
C VAL A 148 17.52 9.48 6.87
N SER A 149 17.23 10.77 6.90
CA SER A 149 16.72 11.50 5.70
C SER A 149 17.76 11.49 4.57
N SER A 150 19.05 11.64 4.89
CA SER A 150 20.13 11.59 3.90
C SER A 150 20.28 10.20 3.30
N HIS A 151 20.15 9.14 4.12
CA HIS A 151 20.19 7.76 3.65
C HIS A 151 19.09 7.48 2.65
N PHE A 152 17.81 7.77 2.98
CA PHE A 152 16.71 7.52 2.07
C PHE A 152 16.73 8.39 0.81
N ARG A 153 17.28 9.60 0.87
CA ARG A 153 17.54 10.41 -0.32
C ARG A 153 18.54 9.73 -1.27
N LYS A 154 19.61 9.18 -0.71
CA LYS A 154 20.60 8.42 -1.47
C LYS A 154 19.96 7.17 -2.11
N VAL A 155 19.23 6.37 -1.34
CA VAL A 155 18.50 5.19 -1.87
C VAL A 155 17.55 5.57 -3.01
N ALA A 156 16.75 6.64 -2.84
CA ALA A 156 15.85 7.08 -3.89
C ALA A 156 16.58 7.51 -5.17
N GLN A 157 17.76 8.11 -5.04
CA GLN A 157 18.59 8.49 -6.19
C GLN A 157 19.26 7.27 -6.85
N GLU A 158 19.74 6.30 -6.06
CA GLU A 158 20.42 5.09 -6.56
C GLU A 158 19.43 4.12 -7.26
N GLU A 159 18.20 4.07 -6.79
CA GLU A 159 17.15 3.19 -7.33
C GLU A 159 16.18 3.93 -8.27
N GLU A 160 16.50 5.17 -8.65
CA GLU A 160 15.66 6.03 -9.52
C GLU A 160 14.19 6.14 -9.07
N LEU A 161 13.97 6.10 -7.75
CA LEU A 161 12.63 6.17 -7.16
C LEU A 161 12.16 7.63 -6.99
N PRO A 162 10.87 7.92 -7.17
CA PRO A 162 10.35 9.26 -6.96
C PRO A 162 10.43 9.64 -5.47
N MET A 163 10.86 10.87 -5.20
CA MET A 163 10.74 11.46 -3.87
C MET A 163 9.36 12.05 -3.68
N GLY A 164 8.82 11.99 -2.46
CA GLY A 164 7.53 12.58 -2.15
C GLY A 164 7.50 14.10 -2.35
N ALA A 165 6.49 14.57 -3.06
CA ALA A 165 6.26 15.98 -3.35
C ALA A 165 4.94 16.46 -2.72
N PRO A 166 4.81 17.75 -2.34
CA PRO A 166 3.54 18.29 -1.90
C PRO A 166 2.47 18.15 -2.98
N MET A 167 1.24 17.88 -2.54
CA MET A 167 0.05 17.86 -3.40
C MET A 167 -0.70 19.19 -3.29
N GLU A 168 -1.31 19.61 -4.36
CA GLU A 168 -2.27 20.70 -4.35
C GLU A 168 -3.61 20.23 -3.79
N TYR A 169 -4.41 21.17 -3.30
CA TYR A 169 -5.76 20.91 -2.84
C TYR A 169 -6.67 20.60 -4.02
N ASP A 170 -7.25 19.42 -4.03
CA ASP A 170 -8.16 18.94 -5.07
C ASP A 170 -9.50 18.55 -4.47
N LEU A 171 -10.58 19.20 -4.93
CA LEU A 171 -11.95 18.92 -4.47
C LEU A 171 -12.44 17.55 -4.91
N PHE A 172 -12.09 17.08 -6.10
CA PHE A 172 -12.52 15.78 -6.59
C PHE A 172 -11.95 14.65 -5.75
N HIS A 173 -10.76 14.85 -5.14
CA HIS A 173 -10.21 13.89 -4.17
C HIS A 173 -11.14 13.64 -2.98
N PHE A 174 -11.90 14.65 -2.52
CA PHE A 174 -12.88 14.49 -1.43
C PHE A 174 -14.10 13.68 -1.83
N GLU A 175 -14.39 13.56 -3.12
CA GLU A 175 -15.51 12.77 -3.63
C GLU A 175 -15.13 11.29 -3.74
N HIS A 176 -14.06 10.97 -4.47
CA HIS A 176 -13.63 9.58 -4.67
C HIS A 176 -12.89 8.98 -3.46
N GLN A 177 -12.16 9.77 -2.69
CA GLN A 177 -11.45 9.39 -1.46
C GLN A 177 -10.51 8.17 -1.61
N VAL A 178 -9.99 7.94 -2.81
CA VAL A 178 -9.09 6.80 -3.09
C VAL A 178 -7.78 7.00 -2.33
N PRO A 179 -7.34 6.02 -1.50
CA PRO A 179 -6.07 6.11 -0.79
C PRO A 179 -4.89 6.24 -1.74
N GLY A 180 -3.86 6.96 -1.33
CA GLY A 180 -2.72 7.27 -2.18
C GLY A 180 -2.02 6.03 -2.76
N GLY A 181 -1.82 4.98 -1.96
CA GLY A 181 -1.24 3.74 -2.44
C GLY A 181 -2.10 3.02 -3.49
N MET A 182 -3.42 3.11 -3.36
CA MET A 182 -4.35 2.57 -4.36
C MET A 182 -4.33 3.43 -5.64
N MET A 183 -4.29 4.76 -5.51
CA MET A 183 -4.20 5.67 -6.64
C MET A 183 -2.95 5.38 -7.49
N THR A 184 -1.79 5.24 -6.85
CA THR A 184 -0.54 4.91 -7.53
C THR A 184 -0.64 3.59 -8.30
N ASN A 185 -1.24 2.56 -7.70
CA ASN A 185 -1.42 1.27 -8.36
C ASN A 185 -2.42 1.36 -9.52
N LEU A 186 -3.55 2.06 -9.34
CA LEU A 186 -4.56 2.24 -10.38
C LEU A 186 -3.96 2.97 -11.60
N THR A 187 -3.28 4.09 -11.38
CA THR A 187 -2.64 4.87 -12.47
C THR A 187 -1.62 4.02 -13.23
N ARG A 188 -0.77 3.26 -12.51
CA ARG A 188 0.21 2.37 -13.14
C ARG A 188 -0.49 1.29 -13.99
N GLN A 189 -1.49 0.62 -13.45
CA GLN A 189 -2.20 -0.46 -14.16
C GLN A 189 -2.97 0.05 -15.38
N LEU A 190 -3.59 1.24 -15.30
CA LEU A 190 -4.22 1.87 -16.44
C LEU A 190 -3.19 2.21 -17.53
N GLY A 191 -1.98 2.65 -17.13
CA GLY A 191 -0.86 2.88 -18.05
C GLY A 191 -0.41 1.60 -18.76
N GLU A 192 -0.31 0.50 -18.05
CA GLU A 192 0.10 -0.80 -18.59
C GLU A 192 -0.88 -1.35 -19.65
N VAL A 193 -2.18 -0.98 -19.55
CA VAL A 193 -3.21 -1.39 -20.51
C VAL A 193 -3.62 -0.29 -21.50
N GLY A 194 -2.92 0.85 -21.49
CA GLY A 194 -3.20 1.97 -22.41
C GLY A 194 -4.57 2.63 -22.16
N MET A 195 -5.01 2.68 -20.91
CA MET A 195 -6.31 3.25 -20.50
C MET A 195 -6.15 4.45 -19.56
N GLU A 196 -5.01 5.12 -19.55
CA GLU A 196 -4.71 6.26 -18.66
C GLU A 196 -5.74 7.39 -18.83
N ASP A 197 -6.19 7.62 -20.04
CA ASP A 197 -7.19 8.65 -20.38
C ASP A 197 -8.56 8.39 -19.73
N ARG A 198 -8.80 7.20 -19.21
CA ARG A 198 -10.05 6.82 -18.53
C ARG A 198 -9.98 6.92 -17.00
N LEU A 199 -8.88 7.42 -16.44
CA LEU A 199 -8.73 7.50 -14.96
C LEU A 199 -9.90 8.26 -14.30
N GLU A 200 -10.31 9.38 -14.86
CA GLU A 200 -11.43 10.18 -14.33
C GLU A 200 -12.74 9.38 -14.31
N GLU A 201 -13.05 8.64 -15.37
CA GLU A 201 -14.23 7.77 -15.45
C GLU A 201 -14.21 6.68 -14.36
N PHE A 202 -13.05 6.06 -14.09
CA PHE A 202 -12.92 5.09 -13.01
C PHE A 202 -13.12 5.74 -11.63
N LEU A 203 -12.61 6.95 -11.43
CA LEU A 203 -12.77 7.67 -10.17
C LEU A 203 -14.22 8.11 -9.94
N GLU A 204 -14.93 8.56 -10.97
CA GLU A 204 -16.36 8.86 -10.92
C GLU A 204 -17.18 7.60 -10.56
N GLU A 205 -16.87 6.47 -11.18
CA GLU A 205 -17.56 5.21 -10.86
C GLU A 205 -17.27 4.74 -9.44
N ILE A 206 -16.05 4.97 -8.91
CA ILE A 206 -15.70 4.71 -7.50
C ILE A 206 -16.61 5.52 -6.57
N VAL A 207 -16.88 6.79 -6.87
CA VAL A 207 -17.81 7.63 -6.09
C VAL A 207 -19.20 7.00 -6.02
N LEU A 208 -19.71 6.52 -7.18
CA LEU A 208 -21.04 5.91 -7.28
C LEU A 208 -21.10 4.58 -6.52
N VAL A 209 -20.17 3.67 -6.76
CA VAL A 209 -20.13 2.35 -6.09
C VAL A 209 -19.98 2.53 -4.57
N ARG A 210 -19.11 3.46 -4.12
CA ARG A 210 -18.96 3.76 -2.70
C ARG A 210 -20.25 4.21 -2.06
N LYS A 211 -21.00 5.11 -2.72
CA LYS A 211 -22.30 5.58 -2.23
C LYS A 211 -23.31 4.43 -2.14
N GLU A 212 -23.41 3.63 -3.18
CA GLU A 212 -24.35 2.50 -3.29
C GLU A 212 -24.03 1.39 -2.28
N PHE A 213 -22.76 1.21 -1.91
CA PHE A 213 -22.33 0.27 -0.87
C PHE A 213 -22.51 0.82 0.56
N GLY A 214 -23.21 1.96 0.74
CA GLY A 214 -23.49 2.53 2.06
C GLY A 214 -22.29 3.24 2.68
N TYR A 215 -21.46 3.87 1.85
CA TYR A 215 -20.30 4.68 2.23
C TYR A 215 -19.26 3.93 3.07
N PRO A 216 -18.71 2.81 2.61
CA PRO A 216 -17.58 2.21 3.32
C PRO A 216 -16.41 3.19 3.47
N VAL A 217 -15.62 3.00 4.52
CA VAL A 217 -14.35 3.73 4.67
C VAL A 217 -13.42 3.37 3.51
N MET A 218 -12.71 4.37 2.96
CA MET A 218 -11.78 4.13 1.85
C MET A 218 -10.39 3.73 2.38
N ALA A 219 -10.35 2.58 3.04
CA ALA A 219 -9.15 1.92 3.53
C ALA A 219 -9.25 0.42 3.24
N THR A 220 -8.13 -0.29 3.23
CA THR A 220 -8.08 -1.75 3.00
C THR A 220 -8.91 -2.50 4.06
N PRO A 221 -9.77 -3.46 3.68
CA PRO A 221 -10.02 -3.97 2.31
C PRO A 221 -11.09 -3.23 1.52
N TYR A 222 -11.84 -2.33 2.13
CA TYR A 222 -13.04 -1.73 1.53
C TYR A 222 -12.74 -0.92 0.28
N SER A 223 -11.66 -0.13 0.29
CA SER A 223 -11.25 0.64 -0.90
C SER A 223 -10.96 -0.26 -2.10
N GLN A 224 -10.44 -1.46 -1.85
CA GLN A 224 -10.20 -2.46 -2.90
C GLN A 224 -11.52 -3.08 -3.40
N ILE A 225 -12.47 -3.36 -2.51
CA ILE A 225 -13.79 -3.88 -2.88
C ILE A 225 -14.52 -2.87 -3.79
N VAL A 226 -14.56 -1.62 -3.36
CA VAL A 226 -15.17 -0.52 -4.12
C VAL A 226 -14.47 -0.32 -5.46
N GLY A 227 -13.14 -0.23 -5.44
CA GLY A 227 -12.35 0.00 -6.65
C GLY A 227 -12.44 -1.13 -7.66
N ALA A 228 -12.38 -2.39 -7.22
CA ALA A 228 -12.49 -3.53 -8.12
C ALA A 228 -13.88 -3.61 -8.76
N GLN A 229 -14.94 -3.34 -8.00
CA GLN A 229 -16.29 -3.31 -8.58
C GLN A 229 -16.46 -2.14 -9.56
N ALA A 230 -15.90 -0.97 -9.26
CA ALA A 230 -15.92 0.16 -10.18
C ALA A 230 -15.17 -0.15 -11.49
N ILE A 231 -14.00 -0.80 -11.40
CA ILE A 231 -13.27 -1.26 -12.59
C ILE A 231 -14.11 -2.22 -13.42
N GLU A 232 -14.75 -3.23 -12.82
CA GLU A 232 -15.63 -4.16 -13.55
C GLU A 232 -16.78 -3.44 -14.23
N ASN A 233 -17.39 -2.45 -13.58
CA ASN A 233 -18.49 -1.66 -14.16
C ASN A 233 -18.03 -0.89 -15.42
N VAL A 234 -16.88 -0.21 -15.33
CA VAL A 234 -16.34 0.60 -16.43
C VAL A 234 -15.84 -0.27 -17.59
N VAL A 235 -15.14 -1.37 -17.29
CA VAL A 235 -14.57 -2.26 -18.32
C VAL A 235 -15.64 -3.05 -19.04
N SER A 236 -16.66 -3.54 -18.33
CA SER A 236 -17.77 -4.28 -18.95
C SER A 236 -18.76 -3.37 -19.70
N GLY A 237 -18.75 -2.06 -19.41
CA GLY A 237 -19.73 -1.10 -19.94
C GLY A 237 -21.15 -1.27 -19.40
N GLU A 238 -21.34 -2.15 -18.42
CA GLU A 238 -22.63 -2.40 -17.73
C GLU A 238 -22.41 -2.44 -16.23
N ARG A 239 -23.03 -1.49 -15.50
CA ARG A 239 -22.93 -1.42 -14.04
C ARG A 239 -23.53 -2.67 -13.40
N TYR A 240 -22.73 -3.34 -12.57
CA TYR A 240 -23.07 -4.62 -11.94
C TYR A 240 -23.48 -5.73 -12.93
N GLY A 241 -23.06 -5.65 -14.19
CA GLY A 241 -23.14 -6.74 -15.16
C GLY A 241 -22.27 -7.92 -14.75
N ARG A 242 -21.11 -7.59 -14.19
CA ARG A 242 -20.23 -8.53 -13.47
C ARG A 242 -20.05 -8.03 -12.05
N VAL A 243 -20.15 -8.93 -11.09
CA VAL A 243 -19.99 -8.62 -9.66
C VAL A 243 -18.81 -9.40 -9.12
N THR A 244 -17.90 -8.71 -8.42
CA THR A 244 -16.74 -9.34 -7.81
C THR A 244 -17.14 -10.18 -6.60
N ASP A 245 -16.38 -11.21 -6.30
CA ASP A 245 -16.60 -12.07 -5.13
C ASP A 245 -16.60 -11.30 -3.82
N GLU A 246 -15.71 -10.30 -3.74
CA GLU A 246 -15.57 -9.45 -2.58
C GLU A 246 -16.79 -8.54 -2.40
N ALA A 247 -17.36 -8.04 -3.50
CA ALA A 247 -18.61 -7.29 -3.46
C ALA A 247 -19.79 -8.16 -2.97
N VAL A 248 -19.87 -9.42 -3.43
CA VAL A 248 -20.85 -10.39 -2.92
C VAL A 248 -20.69 -10.61 -1.42
N LYS A 249 -19.46 -10.88 -0.98
CA LYS A 249 -19.15 -11.09 0.46
C LYS A 249 -19.44 -9.85 1.29
N TYR A 250 -19.18 -8.64 0.74
CA TYR A 250 -19.49 -7.38 1.39
C TYR A 250 -21.00 -7.24 1.63
N VAL A 251 -21.82 -7.48 0.60
CA VAL A 251 -23.27 -7.42 0.67
C VAL A 251 -23.83 -8.48 1.64
N LEU A 252 -23.21 -9.66 1.72
CA LEU A 252 -23.54 -10.70 2.70
C LEU A 252 -23.11 -10.37 4.14
N GLY A 253 -22.42 -9.24 4.37
CA GLY A 253 -22.04 -8.78 5.71
C GLY A 253 -20.74 -9.38 6.27
N TYR A 254 -19.95 -10.09 5.48
CA TYR A 254 -18.68 -10.68 5.95
C TYR A 254 -17.63 -9.65 6.39
N TYR A 255 -17.78 -8.41 5.94
CA TYR A 255 -16.91 -7.29 6.30
C TYR A 255 -17.52 -6.36 7.38
N GLY A 256 -18.67 -6.75 7.96
CA GLY A 256 -19.39 -5.96 8.96
C GLY A 256 -20.49 -5.09 8.37
N GLU A 257 -21.10 -4.27 9.22
CA GLU A 257 -22.20 -3.40 8.83
C GLU A 257 -21.69 -2.10 8.20
N PRO A 258 -22.23 -1.68 7.02
CA PRO A 258 -21.91 -0.40 6.41
C PRO A 258 -22.43 0.77 7.27
N ALA A 259 -21.89 1.97 7.04
CA ALA A 259 -22.30 3.18 7.78
C ALA A 259 -23.71 3.66 7.43
N ALA A 260 -24.18 3.36 6.22
CA ALA A 260 -25.55 3.57 5.76
C ALA A 260 -26.06 2.31 5.04
N PRO A 261 -27.37 2.15 4.85
CA PRO A 261 -27.91 1.02 4.07
C PRO A 261 -27.31 0.97 2.66
N ILE A 262 -27.00 -0.24 2.21
CA ILE A 262 -26.63 -0.48 0.81
C ILE A 262 -27.83 -0.13 -0.08
N ASP A 263 -27.56 0.43 -1.26
CA ASP A 263 -28.61 0.73 -2.24
C ASP A 263 -29.46 -0.50 -2.53
N ARG A 264 -30.78 -0.33 -2.54
CA ARG A 264 -31.70 -1.47 -2.63
C ARG A 264 -31.62 -2.19 -3.97
N GLU A 265 -31.48 -1.46 -5.06
CA GLU A 265 -31.43 -2.07 -6.40
C GLU A 265 -30.14 -2.87 -6.57
N VAL A 266 -29.02 -2.33 -6.06
CA VAL A 266 -27.72 -3.02 -6.04
C VAL A 266 -27.78 -4.25 -5.14
N MET A 267 -28.36 -4.14 -3.95
CA MET A 267 -28.56 -5.25 -3.02
C MET A 267 -29.37 -6.38 -3.69
N ASP A 268 -30.54 -6.03 -4.25
CA ASP A 268 -31.45 -7.00 -4.87
C ASP A 268 -30.78 -7.68 -6.08
N ARG A 269 -30.03 -6.93 -6.89
CA ARG A 269 -29.28 -7.48 -8.03
C ARG A 269 -28.21 -8.47 -7.58
N ILE A 270 -27.38 -8.13 -6.62
CA ILE A 270 -26.30 -9.00 -6.10
C ILE A 270 -26.90 -10.24 -5.43
N MET A 271 -27.94 -10.07 -4.64
CA MET A 271 -28.61 -11.19 -3.97
C MET A 271 -29.31 -12.16 -4.91
N SER A 272 -29.67 -11.72 -6.13
CA SER A 272 -30.28 -12.58 -7.16
C SER A 272 -29.29 -13.43 -7.96
N LEU A 273 -27.99 -13.18 -7.83
CA LEU A 273 -26.96 -13.91 -8.56
C LEU A 273 -26.84 -15.35 -8.06
N PRO A 274 -26.75 -16.36 -8.95
CA PRO A 274 -26.50 -17.75 -8.53
C PRO A 274 -25.23 -17.90 -7.68
N ARG A 275 -24.20 -17.11 -7.99
CA ARG A 275 -22.92 -17.08 -7.26
C ARG A 275 -23.06 -16.64 -5.79
N THR A 276 -24.07 -15.84 -5.48
CA THR A 276 -24.30 -15.41 -4.09
C THR A 276 -24.65 -16.60 -3.18
N GLU A 277 -25.33 -17.60 -3.72
CA GLU A 277 -25.63 -18.84 -2.97
C GLU A 277 -24.35 -19.59 -2.55
N GLU A 278 -23.30 -19.56 -3.38
CA GLU A 278 -22.02 -20.21 -3.10
C GLU A 278 -21.31 -19.60 -1.89
N PHE A 279 -21.55 -18.31 -1.62
CA PHE A 279 -20.94 -17.57 -0.52
C PHE A 279 -21.78 -17.50 0.75
N LYS A 280 -23.01 -18.01 0.78
CA LYS A 280 -23.85 -17.95 2.00
C LYS A 280 -23.25 -18.64 3.22
N ASP A 281 -22.55 -19.74 2.99
CA ASP A 281 -21.88 -20.52 4.03
C ASP A 281 -20.33 -20.36 3.97
N TRP A 282 -19.86 -19.30 3.30
CA TRP A 282 -18.43 -19.06 3.14
C TRP A 282 -17.76 -18.73 4.48
N THR A 283 -16.70 -19.41 4.77
CA THR A 283 -15.80 -19.08 5.88
C THR A 283 -14.41 -18.76 5.34
N PRO A 284 -13.73 -17.73 5.90
CA PRO A 284 -12.34 -17.47 5.52
C PRO A 284 -11.51 -18.76 5.72
N LYS A 285 -10.80 -19.18 4.68
CA LYS A 285 -9.78 -20.21 4.83
C LYS A 285 -8.64 -19.60 5.64
N GLY A 286 -8.63 -19.82 6.93
CA GLY A 286 -7.51 -19.45 7.81
C GLY A 286 -6.42 -20.51 7.79
N TYR A 287 -5.29 -20.18 8.36
CA TYR A 287 -4.30 -21.20 8.73
C TYR A 287 -4.84 -21.95 9.95
N GLU A 288 -5.61 -22.99 9.69
CA GLU A 288 -6.16 -23.85 10.74
C GLU A 288 -5.12 -24.81 11.32
N LYS A 289 -3.97 -24.93 10.64
CA LYS A 289 -2.89 -25.84 11.03
C LYS A 289 -2.05 -25.25 12.16
N PRO A 290 -1.69 -26.07 13.17
CA PRO A 290 -0.73 -25.67 14.19
C PRO A 290 0.61 -25.23 13.57
N VAL A 291 1.32 -24.31 14.23
CA VAL A 291 2.61 -23.77 13.74
C VAL A 291 3.62 -24.89 13.48
N GLU A 292 3.64 -25.95 14.31
CA GLU A 292 4.53 -27.09 14.15
C GLU A 292 4.22 -27.92 12.90
N GLU A 293 2.97 -27.95 12.45
CA GLU A 293 2.58 -28.63 11.22
C GLU A 293 2.98 -27.77 10.00
N LEU A 294 2.70 -26.47 10.06
CA LEU A 294 3.15 -25.50 9.05
C LEU A 294 4.68 -25.51 8.90
N ARG A 295 5.41 -25.58 10.01
CA ARG A 295 6.87 -25.70 10.02
C ARG A 295 7.35 -26.97 9.31
N ARG A 296 6.71 -28.12 9.58
CA ARG A 296 7.07 -29.38 8.92
C ARG A 296 6.84 -29.34 7.41
N GLU A 297 5.74 -28.71 6.97
CA GLU A 297 5.40 -28.59 5.55
C GLU A 297 6.25 -27.58 4.82
N MET A 298 6.53 -26.42 5.42
CA MET A 298 7.21 -25.30 4.79
C MET A 298 8.73 -25.36 4.90
N GLY A 299 9.26 -26.12 5.86
CA GLY A 299 10.70 -26.33 6.08
C GLY A 299 11.06 -26.37 7.57
N PRO A 300 11.44 -27.56 8.08
CA PRO A 300 11.76 -27.75 9.51
C PRO A 300 12.94 -26.93 10.01
N GLU A 301 13.84 -26.54 9.12
CA GLU A 301 15.01 -25.71 9.46
C GLU A 301 14.73 -24.21 9.44
N LEU A 302 13.56 -23.75 9.06
CA LEU A 302 13.25 -22.31 9.01
C LEU A 302 13.27 -21.74 10.42
N SER A 303 13.85 -20.55 10.57
CA SER A 303 13.67 -19.73 11.78
C SER A 303 12.20 -19.32 11.93
N ASP A 304 11.78 -18.88 13.12
CA ASP A 304 10.42 -18.38 13.34
C ASP A 304 10.13 -17.18 12.42
N ASP A 305 11.09 -16.29 12.26
CA ASP A 305 10.96 -15.12 11.36
C ASP A 305 10.80 -15.56 9.90
N ASP A 306 11.62 -16.52 9.41
CA ASP A 306 11.54 -17.01 8.05
C ASP A 306 10.22 -17.79 7.80
N LEU A 307 9.75 -18.54 8.79
CA LEU A 307 8.46 -19.22 8.71
C LEU A 307 7.31 -18.22 8.63
N LEU A 308 7.32 -17.19 9.48
CA LEU A 308 6.32 -16.13 9.46
C LEU A 308 6.31 -15.39 8.13
N LEU A 309 7.48 -15.05 7.60
CA LEU A 309 7.59 -14.41 6.28
C LEU A 309 7.00 -15.29 5.18
N LYS A 310 7.27 -16.59 5.21
CA LYS A 310 6.75 -17.54 4.22
C LYS A 310 5.22 -17.71 4.31
N ILE A 311 4.67 -17.64 5.54
CA ILE A 311 3.22 -17.69 5.76
C ILE A 311 2.54 -16.40 5.32
N LEU A 312 3.12 -15.24 5.67
CA LEU A 312 2.51 -13.93 5.43
C LEU A 312 2.72 -13.41 4.00
N ILE A 313 3.79 -13.85 3.33
CA ILE A 313 4.14 -13.42 1.98
C ILE A 313 4.41 -14.68 1.13
N PRO A 314 3.36 -15.44 0.80
CA PRO A 314 3.51 -16.63 -0.03
C PRO A 314 4.05 -16.22 -1.42
N GLY A 315 4.89 -17.09 -2.01
CA GLY A 315 5.47 -16.86 -3.34
C GLY A 315 6.81 -16.12 -3.36
N LYS A 316 7.26 -15.48 -2.26
CA LYS A 316 8.63 -14.96 -2.20
C LYS A 316 9.61 -16.03 -1.71
N PRO A 317 10.74 -16.30 -2.42
CA PRO A 317 11.76 -17.20 -1.93
C PRO A 317 12.37 -16.60 -0.65
N VAL A 318 12.12 -17.23 0.49
CA VAL A 318 12.80 -16.91 1.75
C VAL A 318 14.17 -17.58 1.70
N LYS A 319 15.22 -16.81 1.49
CA LYS A 319 16.60 -17.31 1.69
C LYS A 319 16.79 -17.45 3.20
N PRO A 320 17.16 -18.66 3.72
CA PRO A 320 17.36 -18.83 5.15
C PRO A 320 18.32 -17.76 5.66
N SER A 321 17.89 -16.97 6.64
CA SER A 321 18.75 -16.00 7.29
C SER A 321 19.86 -16.77 7.98
N GLY A 322 21.06 -16.78 7.39
CA GLY A 322 22.23 -17.37 8.04
C GLY A 322 22.36 -16.78 9.45
N LYS A 323 22.57 -17.63 10.45
CA LYS A 323 22.65 -17.27 11.88
C LYS A 323 23.27 -15.87 12.03
N ARG A 324 22.46 -14.88 12.35
CA ARG A 324 22.90 -13.54 12.69
C ARG A 324 23.94 -13.69 13.79
N LYS A 325 25.22 -13.48 13.49
CA LYS A 325 26.24 -13.29 14.54
C LYS A 325 25.72 -12.17 15.40
N LYS A 326 25.40 -12.47 16.68
CA LYS A 326 25.06 -11.45 17.67
C LYS A 326 26.17 -10.40 17.62
N SER A 327 25.89 -9.24 17.04
CA SER A 327 26.78 -8.10 17.11
C SER A 327 26.90 -7.76 18.58
N LYS A 328 28.14 -7.78 19.11
CA LYS A 328 28.43 -7.21 20.44
C LYS A 328 27.88 -5.78 20.45
N PRO A 329 27.27 -5.34 21.58
CA PRO A 329 26.88 -3.95 21.70
C PRO A 329 28.12 -3.09 21.41
N ALA A 330 27.95 -2.14 20.47
CA ALA A 330 29.02 -1.16 20.23
C ALA A 330 29.25 -0.39 21.49
N ALA A 331 30.50 -0.40 21.96
CA ALA A 331 30.94 0.41 23.08
C ALA A 331 30.65 1.88 22.74
N SER A 332 30.04 2.60 23.68
CA SER A 332 29.80 4.05 23.56
C SER A 332 31.13 4.75 23.23
N PRO A 333 31.16 5.64 22.23
CA PRO A 333 32.37 6.40 21.96
C PRO A 333 32.68 7.35 23.12
N ALA A 334 33.95 7.34 23.56
CA ALA A 334 34.47 8.29 24.53
C ALA A 334 34.37 9.73 23.98
N PRO A 335 34.20 10.76 24.82
CA PRO A 335 34.05 12.13 24.37
C PRO A 335 35.30 12.60 23.60
N ALA A 336 35.05 13.01 22.34
CA ALA A 336 36.11 13.58 21.50
C ALA A 336 36.46 14.98 21.98
N GLY A 337 37.76 15.14 22.27
CA GLY A 337 38.35 16.44 22.61
C GLY A 337 38.20 17.44 21.46
N THR A 338 37.99 18.70 21.84
CA THR A 338 37.98 19.89 21.02
C THR A 338 39.14 19.93 20.02
N ARG A 339 38.85 19.87 18.73
CA ARG A 339 39.77 20.27 17.67
C ARG A 339 39.26 21.53 17.00
N GLY A 340 40.18 22.50 16.87
CA GLY A 340 39.97 23.82 16.35
C GLY A 340 39.52 23.83 14.88
N SER A 341 38.83 24.90 14.51
CA SER A 341 38.35 25.22 13.17
C SER A 341 39.51 25.33 12.18
N ALA A 342 39.61 24.38 11.27
CA ALA A 342 40.35 24.55 10.01
C ALA A 342 39.33 24.77 8.90
N GLY A 343 39.55 25.80 8.09
CA GLY A 343 38.75 26.12 6.90
C GLY A 343 38.77 24.99 5.85
N PRO A 344 37.91 25.05 4.86
CA PRO A 344 37.80 23.96 3.89
C PRO A 344 39.09 23.80 3.10
N PRO A 345 39.55 22.55 2.87
CA PRO A 345 40.70 22.31 2.01
C PRO A 345 40.38 22.62 0.56
N SER A 346 41.28 23.32 -0.10
CA SER A 346 41.14 23.85 -1.47
C SER A 346 41.49 22.84 -2.57
N ASP A 347 41.73 21.57 -2.27
CA ASP A 347 42.11 20.57 -3.26
C ASP A 347 41.24 19.32 -3.13
N PHE A 348 40.16 19.27 -3.88
CA PHE A 348 39.47 18.00 -4.18
C PHE A 348 40.15 17.36 -5.41
N PRO A 349 40.50 16.06 -5.37
CA PRO A 349 40.94 15.36 -6.58
C PRO A 349 39.82 15.40 -7.63
N THR A 350 40.19 15.83 -8.83
CA THR A 350 39.26 15.89 -9.99
C THR A 350 39.37 14.65 -10.88
N GLU A 351 40.25 13.71 -10.55
CA GLU A 351 40.43 12.46 -11.27
C GLU A 351 40.37 11.29 -10.28
N PHE A 352 39.59 10.28 -10.62
CA PHE A 352 39.38 9.07 -9.82
C PHE A 352 39.60 7.85 -10.71
N GLU A 353 40.22 6.81 -10.15
CA GLU A 353 40.26 5.49 -10.76
C GLU A 353 39.20 4.62 -10.10
N VAL A 354 38.26 4.11 -10.88
CA VAL A 354 37.12 3.32 -10.40
C VAL A 354 37.25 1.92 -10.99
N ASP A 355 37.30 0.91 -10.12
CA ASP A 355 37.30 -0.49 -10.49
C ASP A 355 35.85 -1.02 -10.48
N VAL A 356 35.40 -1.53 -11.62
CA VAL A 356 34.09 -2.17 -11.75
C VAL A 356 34.32 -3.58 -12.32
N ASP A 357 34.13 -4.57 -11.50
CA ASP A 357 34.26 -6.00 -11.84
C ASP A 357 35.63 -6.39 -12.45
N GLY A 358 36.72 -5.65 -12.06
CA GLY A 358 38.09 -5.88 -12.55
C GLY A 358 38.48 -5.01 -13.73
N ASP A 359 37.59 -4.18 -14.26
CA ASP A 359 37.88 -3.17 -15.26
C ASP A 359 38.11 -1.81 -14.63
N LEU A 360 39.25 -1.17 -14.91
CA LEU A 360 39.65 0.12 -14.36
C LEU A 360 39.21 1.28 -15.25
N PHE A 361 38.39 2.15 -14.71
CA PHE A 361 37.90 3.35 -15.39
C PHE A 361 38.49 4.62 -14.74
N ASN A 362 39.09 5.49 -15.57
CA ASN A 362 39.53 6.82 -15.16
C ASN A 362 38.37 7.81 -15.29
N VAL A 363 37.83 8.29 -14.18
CA VAL A 363 36.73 9.24 -14.12
C VAL A 363 37.26 10.62 -13.77
N LYS A 364 37.03 11.58 -14.66
CA LYS A 364 37.38 12.99 -14.46
C LYS A 364 36.13 13.81 -14.20
N ILE A 365 36.05 14.46 -13.04
CA ILE A 365 34.92 15.33 -12.67
C ILE A 365 35.32 16.77 -12.92
N SER A 366 34.58 17.47 -13.75
CA SER A 366 34.74 18.90 -14.00
C SER A 366 33.45 19.63 -13.62
N PRO A 367 33.51 20.73 -12.85
CA PRO A 367 32.32 21.50 -12.53
C PRO A 367 31.80 22.18 -13.83
N VAL A 368 30.50 21.95 -14.12
CA VAL A 368 29.81 22.61 -15.23
C VAL A 368 29.12 23.85 -14.65
N TRP A 369 29.55 25.04 -15.13
CA TRP A 369 28.86 26.29 -14.82
C TRP A 369 27.97 26.63 -16.03
N ASP A 370 26.68 26.79 -15.77
CA ASP A 370 25.75 27.29 -16.81
C ASP A 370 26.17 28.69 -17.24
N GLY A 371 26.80 28.82 -18.42
CA GLY A 371 27.14 30.12 -18.95
C GLY A 371 28.27 30.19 -20.00
N ALA A 372 28.73 29.11 -20.63
CA ALA A 372 29.65 29.19 -21.75
C ALA A 372 29.08 28.51 -23.02
N PRO A 373 29.04 29.19 -24.18
CA PRO A 373 28.63 28.58 -25.43
C PRO A 373 29.78 27.79 -26.06
N GLY A 374 29.55 26.56 -26.39
CA GLY A 374 30.39 25.75 -27.28
C GLY A 374 31.09 24.55 -26.63
N ALA A 375 30.42 23.43 -26.56
CA ALA A 375 31.09 22.14 -26.55
C ALA A 375 30.32 21.20 -27.48
N GLU A 376 30.99 20.75 -28.52
CA GLU A 376 30.51 19.75 -29.50
C GLU A 376 30.18 18.41 -28.80
N LYS A 377 29.03 17.86 -29.15
CA LYS A 377 28.62 16.51 -28.78
C LYS A 377 29.48 15.51 -29.54
N THR A 378 30.36 14.84 -28.85
CA THR A 378 30.94 13.58 -29.34
C THR A 378 30.00 12.45 -28.96
N SER A 379 29.38 11.89 -29.98
CA SER A 379 28.61 10.64 -29.89
C SER A 379 29.55 9.47 -29.62
N GLY A 380 29.51 8.92 -28.41
CA GLY A 380 30.09 7.61 -28.08
C GLY A 380 28.99 6.58 -28.10
N GLU A 381 29.04 5.69 -29.09
CA GLU A 381 28.22 4.49 -29.16
C GLU A 381 28.66 3.51 -28.06
N GLY A 382 27.78 3.28 -27.11
CA GLY A 382 27.80 2.18 -26.17
C GLY A 382 26.37 1.94 -25.74
N GLY A 383 25.65 1.13 -26.55
CA GLY A 383 24.25 0.83 -26.31
C GLY A 383 24.09 -0.10 -25.10
N PRO A 384 23.03 0.08 -24.33
CA PRO A 384 22.61 -0.92 -23.38
C PRO A 384 22.10 -2.16 -24.12
N GLU A 385 22.35 -3.31 -23.53
CA GLU A 385 21.89 -4.62 -23.98
C GLU A 385 20.39 -4.57 -24.31
N ALA A 386 20.03 -5.04 -25.48
CA ALA A 386 18.70 -4.97 -26.04
C ALA A 386 17.68 -5.61 -25.10
N ALA A 387 16.69 -4.85 -24.67
CA ALA A 387 15.41 -5.39 -24.26
C ALA A 387 14.96 -6.38 -25.34
N LYS A 388 14.55 -7.58 -24.94
CA LYS A 388 13.95 -8.58 -25.84
C LYS A 388 12.84 -7.88 -26.61
N GLY A 389 12.95 -7.87 -27.92
CA GLY A 389 11.91 -7.35 -28.79
C GLY A 389 10.60 -8.10 -28.56
N PRO A 390 9.45 -7.56 -28.98
CA PRO A 390 8.16 -8.19 -28.76
C PRO A 390 8.20 -9.62 -29.32
N GLU A 391 8.01 -10.59 -28.42
CA GLU A 391 7.88 -12.00 -28.81
C GLU A 391 6.60 -12.09 -29.68
N GLU A 392 6.70 -12.67 -30.88
CA GLU A 392 5.52 -12.86 -31.71
C GLU A 392 4.51 -13.72 -30.93
N VAL A 393 3.35 -13.14 -30.65
CA VAL A 393 2.27 -13.82 -29.92
C VAL A 393 1.76 -14.97 -30.81
N PRO A 394 1.97 -16.25 -30.43
CA PRO A 394 1.54 -17.38 -31.24
C PRO A 394 -0.01 -17.43 -31.34
N PRO A 395 -0.55 -17.95 -32.46
CA PRO A 395 -1.97 -18.19 -32.56
C PRO A 395 -2.48 -19.05 -31.40
N GLY A 396 -3.58 -18.64 -30.75
CA GLY A 396 -4.13 -19.36 -29.61
C GLY A 396 -3.49 -19.01 -28.26
N ALA A 397 -2.58 -18.04 -28.20
CA ALA A 397 -2.02 -17.59 -26.93
C ALA A 397 -3.08 -16.91 -26.04
N LEU A 398 -3.14 -17.35 -24.81
CA LEU A 398 -3.90 -16.70 -23.75
C LEU A 398 -2.95 -15.78 -22.99
N LEU A 399 -3.16 -14.49 -23.15
CA LEU A 399 -2.41 -13.48 -22.41
C LEU A 399 -2.99 -13.29 -20.99
N CYS A 400 -2.14 -12.89 -20.07
CA CYS A 400 -2.54 -12.60 -18.70
C CYS A 400 -3.59 -11.47 -18.62
N GLY A 401 -3.47 -10.46 -19.48
CA GLY A 401 -4.36 -9.31 -19.54
C GLY A 401 -4.29 -8.37 -18.34
N MET A 402 -3.38 -8.62 -17.40
CA MET A 402 -3.08 -7.75 -16.26
C MET A 402 -1.81 -8.19 -15.55
N ALA A 403 -1.13 -7.25 -14.91
CA ALA A 403 0.01 -7.58 -14.05
C ALA A 403 -0.48 -8.17 -12.70
N GLY A 404 0.14 -9.26 -12.26
CA GLY A 404 -0.23 -9.91 -11.01
C GLY A 404 0.62 -11.12 -10.69
N LEU A 405 0.37 -11.73 -9.52
CA LEU A 405 0.99 -12.96 -9.07
C LEU A 405 0.11 -14.16 -9.48
N VAL A 406 0.65 -15.12 -10.19
CA VAL A 406 -0.05 -16.37 -10.53
C VAL A 406 -0.24 -17.18 -9.25
N LEU A 407 -1.47 -17.32 -8.78
CA LEU A 407 -1.79 -18.09 -7.57
C LEU A 407 -1.95 -19.58 -7.85
N SER A 408 -2.64 -19.92 -8.93
CA SER A 408 -2.83 -21.30 -9.35
C SER A 408 -3.08 -21.41 -10.86
N ILE A 409 -2.75 -22.56 -11.42
CA ILE A 409 -3.06 -22.95 -12.80
C ILE A 409 -3.98 -24.17 -12.69
N GLU A 410 -5.21 -24.03 -13.21
CA GLU A 410 -6.30 -24.99 -13.00
C GLU A 410 -6.43 -26.04 -14.13
N VAL A 411 -5.50 -26.02 -15.07
CA VAL A 411 -5.49 -26.92 -16.25
C VAL A 411 -4.11 -27.52 -16.46
N GLU A 412 -4.07 -28.69 -17.12
CA GLU A 412 -2.82 -29.38 -17.49
C GLU A 412 -2.60 -29.33 -19.00
N VAL A 413 -1.34 -29.45 -19.43
CA VAL A 413 -1.00 -29.61 -20.85
C VAL A 413 -1.69 -30.86 -21.41
N GLY A 414 -2.39 -30.70 -22.53
CA GLY A 414 -3.20 -31.75 -23.15
C GLY A 414 -4.67 -31.77 -22.71
N ALA A 415 -5.07 -30.95 -21.72
CA ALA A 415 -6.46 -30.85 -21.31
C ALA A 415 -7.31 -30.20 -22.40
N GLN A 416 -8.53 -30.71 -22.59
CA GLN A 416 -9.55 -30.08 -23.44
C GLN A 416 -10.36 -29.12 -22.60
N ILE A 417 -10.41 -27.86 -23.00
CA ILE A 417 -11.13 -26.78 -22.29
C ILE A 417 -12.21 -26.17 -23.19
N ASN A 418 -13.25 -25.68 -22.59
CA ASN A 418 -14.30 -24.94 -23.27
C ASN A 418 -14.17 -23.46 -23.03
N LYS A 419 -14.73 -22.65 -23.92
CA LYS A 419 -14.83 -21.20 -23.70
C LYS A 419 -15.54 -20.93 -22.37
N GLY A 420 -14.88 -20.17 -21.49
CA GLY A 420 -15.38 -19.80 -20.17
C GLY A 420 -14.87 -20.69 -19.02
N ASP A 421 -14.20 -21.80 -19.31
CA ASP A 421 -13.59 -22.64 -18.26
C ASP A 421 -12.48 -21.87 -17.54
N LEU A 422 -12.40 -22.03 -16.22
CA LEU A 422 -11.33 -21.46 -15.40
C LEU A 422 -10.00 -22.11 -15.74
N VAL A 423 -8.99 -21.33 -16.09
CA VAL A 423 -7.67 -21.84 -16.50
C VAL A 423 -6.54 -21.38 -15.58
N ALA A 424 -6.67 -20.22 -14.94
CA ALA A 424 -5.71 -19.76 -13.94
C ALA A 424 -6.37 -18.79 -12.95
N VAL A 425 -5.75 -18.62 -11.79
CA VAL A 425 -6.12 -17.59 -10.81
C VAL A 425 -4.92 -16.70 -10.58
N ILE A 426 -5.09 -15.39 -10.75
CA ILE A 426 -4.04 -14.38 -10.59
C ILE A 426 -4.44 -13.46 -9.44
N GLU A 427 -3.48 -13.11 -8.59
CA GLU A 427 -3.65 -12.04 -7.61
C GLU A 427 -3.18 -10.72 -8.21
N ALA A 428 -4.13 -9.84 -8.48
CA ALA A 428 -3.88 -8.47 -8.89
C ALA A 428 -4.52 -7.53 -7.86
N MET A 429 -3.83 -6.46 -7.47
CA MET A 429 -4.30 -5.51 -6.45
C MET A 429 -4.70 -6.16 -5.11
N LYS A 430 -4.02 -7.22 -4.69
CA LYS A 430 -4.35 -8.05 -3.52
C LYS A 430 -5.72 -8.76 -3.61
N MET A 431 -6.26 -8.89 -4.81
CA MET A 431 -7.51 -9.58 -5.08
C MET A 431 -7.29 -10.73 -6.06
N ARG A 432 -8.03 -11.83 -5.84
CA ARG A 432 -7.97 -12.99 -6.73
C ARG A 432 -8.84 -12.75 -7.95
N ARG A 433 -8.25 -12.83 -9.13
CA ARG A 433 -8.96 -12.79 -10.39
C ARG A 433 -8.88 -14.14 -11.10
N GLN A 434 -10.02 -14.57 -11.59
CA GLN A 434 -10.13 -15.77 -12.42
C GLN A 434 -9.83 -15.42 -13.86
N VAL A 435 -8.91 -16.16 -14.46
CA VAL A 435 -8.65 -16.10 -15.90
C VAL A 435 -9.37 -17.27 -16.53
N ASN A 436 -10.29 -16.95 -17.44
CA ASN A 436 -11.14 -17.94 -18.12
C ASN A 436 -10.72 -18.07 -19.59
N ALA A 437 -10.88 -19.28 -20.15
CA ALA A 437 -10.57 -19.57 -21.53
C ALA A 437 -11.40 -18.70 -22.48
N PRO A 438 -10.79 -17.93 -23.41
CA PRO A 438 -11.52 -17.08 -24.36
C PRO A 438 -12.16 -17.90 -25.48
N HIS A 439 -11.67 -19.08 -25.76
CA HIS A 439 -12.18 -20.04 -26.76
C HIS A 439 -11.99 -21.49 -26.29
N SER A 440 -12.72 -22.41 -26.89
CA SER A 440 -12.54 -23.84 -26.64
C SER A 440 -11.35 -24.37 -27.43
N GLY A 441 -10.64 -25.37 -26.88
CA GLY A 441 -9.48 -25.98 -27.54
C GLY A 441 -8.73 -26.95 -26.64
N VAL A 442 -7.53 -27.32 -27.02
CA VAL A 442 -6.63 -28.16 -26.23
C VAL A 442 -5.44 -27.34 -25.75
N VAL A 443 -5.13 -27.39 -24.47
CA VAL A 443 -3.97 -26.71 -23.89
C VAL A 443 -2.68 -27.34 -24.42
N LYS A 444 -1.97 -26.61 -25.24
CA LYS A 444 -0.69 -27.08 -25.86
C LYS A 444 0.51 -26.85 -24.99
N GLU A 445 0.58 -25.69 -24.39
CA GLU A 445 1.72 -25.23 -23.60
C GLU A 445 1.22 -24.37 -22.45
N ILE A 446 1.82 -24.49 -21.27
CA ILE A 446 1.62 -23.60 -20.13
C ILE A 446 2.97 -22.93 -19.89
N ARG A 447 3.02 -21.59 -19.99
CA ARG A 447 4.24 -20.80 -19.79
C ARG A 447 4.30 -20.15 -18.41
N ALA A 448 3.14 -19.82 -17.85
CA ALA A 448 3.08 -19.25 -16.50
C ALA A 448 3.43 -20.30 -15.44
N VAL A 449 4.07 -19.85 -14.37
CA VAL A 449 4.44 -20.68 -13.22
C VAL A 449 3.74 -20.15 -11.97
N GLU A 450 3.17 -21.03 -11.16
CA GLU A 450 2.58 -20.65 -9.88
C GLU A 450 3.62 -19.98 -8.97
N GLY A 451 3.27 -18.83 -8.41
CA GLY A 451 4.15 -17.99 -7.59
C GLY A 451 5.01 -17.00 -8.39
N GLU A 452 4.89 -16.94 -9.70
CA GLU A 452 5.57 -15.97 -10.56
C GLU A 452 4.72 -14.70 -10.75
N ILE A 453 5.38 -13.55 -10.86
CA ILE A 453 4.74 -12.30 -11.24
C ILE A 453 4.73 -12.21 -12.75
N VAL A 454 3.56 -12.00 -13.32
CA VAL A 454 3.33 -11.88 -14.76
C VAL A 454 2.80 -10.49 -15.10
N ASP A 455 3.15 -10.01 -16.29
CA ASP A 455 2.65 -8.76 -16.84
C ASP A 455 1.46 -9.01 -17.80
N HIS A 456 0.78 -7.95 -18.21
CA HIS A 456 -0.44 -8.06 -19.02
C HIS A 456 -0.20 -8.70 -20.41
N GLU A 457 1.01 -8.56 -20.96
CA GLU A 457 1.42 -9.15 -22.24
C GLU A 457 1.98 -10.56 -22.11
N ASP A 458 2.20 -11.04 -20.89
CA ASP A 458 2.76 -12.38 -20.68
C ASP A 458 1.77 -13.46 -21.12
N ILE A 459 2.30 -14.43 -21.82
CA ILE A 459 1.53 -15.58 -22.29
C ILE A 459 1.41 -16.59 -21.15
N LEU A 460 0.20 -16.76 -20.61
CA LEU A 460 -0.06 -17.76 -19.58
C LEU A 460 0.00 -19.18 -20.14
N MET A 461 -0.65 -19.38 -21.29
CA MET A 461 -0.70 -20.67 -21.98
C MET A 461 -1.07 -20.49 -23.45
N VAL A 462 -0.90 -21.55 -24.23
CA VAL A 462 -1.33 -21.63 -25.63
C VAL A 462 -2.41 -22.70 -25.76
N VAL A 463 -3.55 -22.34 -26.35
CA VAL A 463 -4.72 -23.21 -26.57
C VAL A 463 -5.01 -23.29 -28.06
N GLU A 464 -5.04 -24.50 -28.63
CA GLU A 464 -5.37 -24.75 -30.05
C GLU A 464 -6.61 -25.61 -30.23
#